data_80a74e058c553ee65fe478ba5702d3fd
#
_entry.id   80a74e058c553ee65fe478ba5702d3fd
#
_cell.length_a   1.000
_cell.length_b   1.000
_cell.length_c   1.000
_cell.angle_alpha   90.00
_cell.angle_beta   90.00
_cell.angle_gamma   90.00
#
_symmetry.space_group_name_H-M   'P 1'
#
loop_
_entity.id
_entity.type
_entity.pdbx_description
1 polymer ?
#
loop_
_entity_poly.entity_id
_entity_poly.type
_entity_poly.pdbx_seq_one_letter_code
_entity_poly.pdbx_strand_id
1 'polypeptide(L)'
;AALRALGRDMPAPSVRLLGWAAARGWATHILSDCNAAVVAGVLGAAGVAAAVDGVTTNPSTLLDARDGLLQVQPLHDAAGAEGDQSGASAAPPRCPRCPPNLCKGRELERLVGERDAARRAHGAAGPAPPVVYVGDGCNDLCPALRLGAQDCVLARAGFPLDALLAERERGEGVRARVLRWQTHDDLLRLVQALEL
;
A
#
# COMPACT_ATOMS: atom_id res chain seq x y z
N ALA A 1 -14.41 -19.55 -7.95
CA ALA A 1 -13.43 -20.09 -8.91
C ALA A 1 -12.41 -19.03 -9.32
N ALA A 2 -12.82 -17.81 -9.79
CA ALA A 2 -11.93 -16.76 -10.29
C ALA A 2 -10.88 -16.28 -9.26
N LEU A 3 -11.28 -15.94 -8.03
CA LEU A 3 -10.34 -15.48 -6.98
C LEU A 3 -9.28 -16.53 -6.61
N ARG A 4 -9.65 -17.83 -6.65
CA ARG A 4 -8.69 -18.90 -6.44
C ARG A 4 -7.69 -19.06 -7.59
N ALA A 5 -8.08 -18.72 -8.82
CA ALA A 5 -7.16 -18.69 -9.95
C ALA A 5 -6.16 -17.54 -9.79
N LEU A 6 -6.63 -16.32 -9.53
CA LEU A 6 -5.77 -15.16 -9.32
C LEU A 6 -4.73 -15.38 -8.20
N GLY A 7 -5.11 -16.01 -7.09
CA GLY A 7 -4.15 -16.30 -6.01
C GLY A 7 -3.09 -17.35 -6.40
N ARG A 8 -3.44 -18.32 -7.25
CA ARG A 8 -2.46 -19.30 -7.78
C ARG A 8 -1.49 -18.68 -8.77
N ASP A 9 -1.90 -17.60 -9.44
CA ASP A 9 -1.08 -16.87 -10.40
C ASP A 9 -0.17 -15.82 -9.71
N MET A 10 -0.24 -15.71 -8.37
CA MET A 10 0.68 -14.83 -7.64
C MET A 10 2.12 -15.29 -7.86
N PRO A 11 3.04 -14.43 -8.34
CA PRO A 11 4.42 -14.82 -8.61
C PRO A 11 5.10 -15.43 -7.39
N ALA A 12 5.72 -16.60 -7.55
CA ALA A 12 6.37 -17.31 -6.47
C ALA A 12 7.41 -16.47 -5.70
N PRO A 13 8.20 -15.56 -6.34
CA PRO A 13 9.08 -14.67 -5.60
C PRO A 13 8.33 -13.69 -4.68
N SER A 14 7.13 -13.22 -5.07
CA SER A 14 6.30 -12.36 -4.20
C SER A 14 5.77 -13.13 -2.99
N VAL A 15 5.36 -14.38 -3.17
CA VAL A 15 4.98 -15.27 -2.05
C VAL A 15 6.17 -15.45 -1.10
N ARG A 16 7.37 -15.72 -1.65
CA ARG A 16 8.60 -15.84 -0.85
C ARG A 16 8.96 -14.54 -0.12
N LEU A 17 8.75 -13.39 -0.78
CA LEU A 17 9.02 -12.08 -0.17
C LEU A 17 8.17 -11.85 1.08
N LEU A 18 6.87 -12.08 1.00
CA LEU A 18 5.97 -11.94 2.16
C LEU A 18 6.36 -12.87 3.30
N GLY A 19 6.63 -14.15 3.00
CA GLY A 19 7.09 -15.11 4.00
C GLY A 19 8.44 -14.74 4.62
N TRP A 20 9.37 -14.22 3.81
CA TRP A 20 10.67 -13.76 4.28
C TRP A 20 10.56 -12.54 5.20
N ALA A 21 9.72 -11.56 4.85
CA ALA A 21 9.46 -10.38 5.67
C ALA A 21 8.85 -10.76 7.03
N ALA A 22 7.83 -11.62 7.03
CA ALA A 22 7.20 -12.12 8.24
C ALA A 22 8.20 -12.88 9.14
N ALA A 23 9.04 -13.74 8.57
CA ALA A 23 10.06 -14.50 9.32
C ALA A 23 11.12 -13.59 9.97
N ARG A 24 11.27 -12.35 9.48
CA ARG A 24 12.16 -11.32 10.03
C ARG A 24 11.47 -10.33 10.96
N GLY A 25 10.19 -10.52 11.22
CA GLY A 25 9.41 -9.61 12.07
C GLY A 25 9.12 -8.26 11.43
N TRP A 26 9.20 -8.16 10.09
CA TRP A 26 8.79 -6.95 9.40
C TRP A 26 7.28 -6.85 9.37
N ALA A 27 6.74 -5.71 9.75
CA ALA A 27 5.32 -5.43 9.58
C ALA A 27 5.02 -5.19 8.10
N THR A 28 4.18 -6.06 7.53
CA THR A 28 3.79 -6.01 6.12
C THR A 28 2.35 -5.53 5.99
N HIS A 29 2.13 -4.48 5.19
CA HIS A 29 0.82 -3.90 4.96
C HIS A 29 0.50 -3.80 3.47
N ILE A 30 -0.67 -4.28 3.06
CA ILE A 30 -1.18 -4.12 1.68
C ILE A 30 -2.00 -2.84 1.60
N LEU A 31 -1.61 -1.95 0.71
CA LEU A 31 -2.30 -0.69 0.44
C LEU A 31 -2.75 -0.66 -1.03
N SER A 32 -4.04 -0.91 -1.27
CA SER A 32 -4.57 -1.14 -2.61
C SER A 32 -5.90 -0.42 -2.83
N ASP A 33 -6.11 0.13 -4.02
CA ASP A 33 -7.39 0.67 -4.48
C ASP A 33 -8.35 -0.40 -5.05
N CYS A 34 -8.00 -1.66 -4.92
CA CYS A 34 -8.87 -2.81 -5.18
C CYS A 34 -10.04 -2.87 -4.16
N ASN A 35 -10.44 -4.03 -3.72
CA ASN A 35 -11.44 -4.20 -2.67
C ASN A 35 -11.11 -5.38 -1.73
N ALA A 36 -11.71 -5.37 -0.55
CA ALA A 36 -11.40 -6.30 0.52
C ALA A 36 -11.62 -7.77 0.14
N ALA A 37 -12.71 -8.10 -0.58
CA ALA A 37 -12.99 -9.49 -0.96
C ALA A 37 -11.96 -10.04 -1.94
N VAL A 38 -11.52 -9.23 -2.92
CA VAL A 38 -10.51 -9.64 -3.89
C VAL A 38 -9.16 -9.81 -3.21
N VAL A 39 -8.72 -8.83 -2.42
CA VAL A 39 -7.42 -8.90 -1.72
C VAL A 39 -7.38 -10.12 -0.79
N ALA A 40 -8.39 -10.31 0.05
CA ALA A 40 -8.47 -11.47 0.94
C ALA A 40 -8.49 -12.80 0.17
N GLY A 41 -9.25 -12.86 -0.93
CA GLY A 41 -9.33 -14.06 -1.77
C GLY A 41 -8.00 -14.43 -2.43
N VAL A 42 -7.25 -13.43 -2.91
CA VAL A 42 -5.92 -13.62 -3.53
C VAL A 42 -4.91 -14.07 -2.49
N LEU A 43 -4.80 -13.36 -1.36
CA LEU A 43 -3.86 -13.71 -0.29
C LEU A 43 -4.14 -15.09 0.31
N GLY A 44 -5.42 -15.43 0.52
CA GLY A 44 -5.83 -16.74 1.01
C GLY A 44 -5.54 -17.86 0.02
N ALA A 45 -5.78 -17.65 -1.28
CA ALA A 45 -5.50 -18.64 -2.30
C ALA A 45 -4.00 -18.84 -2.56
N ALA A 46 -3.18 -17.79 -2.35
CA ALA A 46 -1.73 -17.86 -2.39
C ALA A 46 -1.11 -18.44 -1.10
N GLY A 47 -1.90 -18.64 -0.03
CA GLY A 47 -1.42 -19.15 1.25
C GLY A 47 -0.56 -18.17 2.05
N VAL A 48 -0.64 -16.87 1.77
CA VAL A 48 0.22 -15.85 2.40
C VAL A 48 -0.54 -14.87 3.30
N ALA A 49 -1.82 -15.11 3.56
CA ALA A 49 -2.63 -14.20 4.37
C ALA A 49 -2.04 -13.98 5.78
N ALA A 50 -1.45 -15.00 6.39
CA ALA A 50 -0.81 -14.91 7.70
C ALA A 50 0.53 -14.14 7.70
N ALA A 51 1.09 -13.83 6.53
CA ALA A 51 2.32 -13.05 6.38
C ALA A 51 2.04 -11.55 6.16
N VAL A 52 0.78 -11.14 6.25
CA VAL A 52 0.34 -9.75 6.06
C VAL A 52 -0.34 -9.27 7.34
N ASP A 53 0.22 -8.24 7.97
CA ASP A 53 -0.27 -7.69 9.25
C ASP A 53 -1.51 -6.82 9.07
N GLY A 54 -1.70 -6.24 7.89
CA GLY A 54 -2.86 -5.41 7.63
C GLY A 54 -3.14 -5.16 6.15
N VAL A 55 -4.39 -4.83 5.87
CA VAL A 55 -4.87 -4.48 4.53
C VAL A 55 -5.69 -3.20 4.60
N THR A 56 -5.30 -2.20 3.83
CA THR A 56 -6.09 -0.99 3.61
C THR A 56 -6.54 -0.95 2.14
N THR A 57 -7.84 -1.07 1.93
CA THR A 57 -8.46 -1.12 0.61
C THR A 57 -9.93 -0.73 0.69
N ASN A 58 -10.60 -0.62 -0.44
CA ASN A 58 -12.03 -0.31 -0.49
C ASN A 58 -12.85 -1.42 0.18
N PRO A 59 -13.73 -1.10 1.15
CA PRO A 59 -14.63 -2.07 1.76
C PRO A 59 -15.50 -2.76 0.72
N SER A 60 -15.82 -4.03 0.95
CA SER A 60 -16.71 -4.76 0.07
C SER A 60 -17.54 -5.78 0.81
N THR A 61 -18.78 -5.97 0.36
CA THR A 61 -19.74 -6.93 0.92
C THR A 61 -20.27 -7.83 -0.19
N LEU A 62 -20.24 -9.13 0.03
CA LEU A 62 -20.84 -10.09 -0.89
C LEU A 62 -22.36 -10.08 -0.68
N LEU A 63 -23.10 -9.57 -1.67
CA LEU A 63 -24.56 -9.47 -1.63
C LEU A 63 -25.22 -10.80 -2.03
N ASP A 64 -24.67 -11.48 -3.03
CA ASP A 64 -25.11 -12.80 -3.47
C ASP A 64 -23.92 -13.71 -3.77
N ALA A 65 -23.86 -14.83 -3.05
CA ALA A 65 -22.78 -15.80 -3.23
C ALA A 65 -22.97 -16.68 -4.48
N ARG A 66 -24.21 -16.82 -4.99
CA ARG A 66 -24.52 -17.66 -6.19
C ARG A 66 -24.13 -16.91 -7.45
N ASP A 67 -24.49 -15.65 -7.54
CA ASP A 67 -24.23 -14.79 -8.70
C ASP A 67 -22.89 -14.06 -8.61
N GLY A 68 -22.23 -14.15 -7.46
CA GLY A 68 -20.96 -13.47 -7.20
C GLY A 68 -21.10 -11.95 -7.13
N LEU A 69 -22.28 -11.44 -6.77
CA LEU A 69 -22.56 -10.02 -6.70
C LEU A 69 -21.84 -9.40 -5.51
N LEU A 70 -20.92 -8.49 -5.78
CA LEU A 70 -20.10 -7.79 -4.80
C LEU A 70 -20.43 -6.30 -4.80
N GLN A 71 -20.80 -5.75 -3.65
CA GLN A 71 -20.88 -4.32 -3.43
C GLN A 71 -19.51 -3.82 -2.95
N VAL A 72 -18.97 -2.82 -3.63
CA VAL A 72 -17.72 -2.14 -3.25
C VAL A 72 -18.03 -0.70 -2.89
N GLN A 73 -17.52 -0.26 -1.74
CA GLN A 73 -17.66 1.11 -1.27
C GLN A 73 -16.30 1.81 -1.32
N PRO A 74 -16.24 3.12 -1.62
CA PRO A 74 -14.99 3.86 -1.49
C PRO A 74 -14.54 3.88 -0.02
N LEU A 75 -13.23 3.74 0.23
CA LEU A 75 -12.66 3.89 1.57
C LEU A 75 -12.78 5.34 2.05
N HIS A 76 -12.62 6.27 1.12
CA HIS A 76 -12.82 7.70 1.36
C HIS A 76 -14.08 8.14 0.64
N ASP A 77 -15.07 8.61 1.36
CA ASP A 77 -16.31 9.10 0.76
C ASP A 77 -16.04 10.31 -0.14
N ALA A 78 -16.53 10.22 -1.37
CA ALA A 78 -16.55 11.35 -2.29
C ALA A 78 -17.54 12.45 -1.86
N ALA A 79 -18.49 12.09 -0.99
CA ALA A 79 -19.62 12.92 -0.59
C ALA A 79 -19.33 13.95 0.53
N GLY A 80 -18.13 13.98 1.09
CA GLY A 80 -17.74 14.99 2.09
C GLY A 80 -17.63 16.43 1.56
N ALA A 81 -18.08 16.70 0.31
CA ALA A 81 -18.01 18.02 -0.31
C ALA A 81 -19.36 18.76 -0.38
N GLU A 82 -20.48 18.14 -0.03
CA GLU A 82 -21.80 18.80 -0.04
C GLU A 82 -22.52 18.60 1.29
N GLY A 83 -22.44 19.62 2.14
CA GLY A 83 -23.51 20.01 3.05
C GLY A 83 -23.71 19.20 4.32
N ASP A 84 -22.78 19.22 5.28
CA ASP A 84 -23.17 19.18 6.69
C ASP A 84 -22.88 20.54 7.35
N GLN A 85 -23.94 21.30 7.61
CA GLN A 85 -23.88 22.58 8.33
C GLN A 85 -23.77 22.40 9.87
N SER A 86 -23.42 21.21 10.35
CA SER A 86 -23.31 20.91 11.79
C SER A 86 -21.91 21.05 12.38
N GLY A 87 -21.06 21.95 11.88
CA GLY A 87 -19.88 22.44 12.62
C GLY A 87 -18.81 21.44 13.04
N ALA A 88 -18.85 20.19 12.61
CA ALA A 88 -17.90 19.15 12.94
C ALA A 88 -17.04 18.80 11.73
N SER A 89 -15.78 19.18 11.81
CA SER A 89 -14.65 18.71 10.99
C SER A 89 -14.89 18.55 9.48
N ALA A 90 -14.64 19.62 8.73
CA ALA A 90 -14.62 19.57 7.27
C ALA A 90 -13.77 18.37 6.80
N ALA A 91 -14.34 17.53 5.92
CA ALA A 91 -13.61 16.44 5.30
C ALA A 91 -12.32 17.00 4.65
N PRO A 92 -11.18 16.36 4.82
CA PRO A 92 -9.93 16.87 4.28
C PRO A 92 -10.01 17.00 2.74
N PRO A 93 -9.40 18.05 2.16
CA PRO A 93 -9.47 18.31 0.73
C PRO A 93 -9.01 17.10 -0.07
N ARG A 94 -9.67 16.86 -1.21
CA ARG A 94 -9.34 15.76 -2.12
C ARG A 94 -7.87 15.86 -2.57
N CYS A 95 -7.18 14.74 -2.53
CA CYS A 95 -5.84 14.65 -3.10
C CYS A 95 -5.92 14.74 -4.63
N PRO A 96 -5.24 15.70 -5.28
CA PRO A 96 -5.30 15.86 -6.74
C PRO A 96 -4.55 14.74 -7.50
N ARG A 97 -3.79 13.90 -6.80
CA ARG A 97 -2.97 12.83 -7.38
C ARG A 97 -3.58 11.44 -7.22
N CYS A 98 -4.66 11.32 -6.45
CA CYS A 98 -5.26 10.03 -6.14
C CYS A 98 -6.68 9.94 -6.69
N PRO A 99 -7.16 8.72 -7.00
CA PRO A 99 -8.57 8.51 -7.29
C PRO A 99 -9.44 8.88 -6.07
N PRO A 100 -10.71 9.23 -6.29
CA PRO A 100 -11.57 9.75 -5.22
C PRO A 100 -11.89 8.73 -4.11
N ASN A 101 -11.79 7.45 -4.42
CA ASN A 101 -12.15 6.36 -3.53
C ASN A 101 -11.08 6.02 -2.48
N LEU A 102 -9.80 6.32 -2.76
CA LEU A 102 -8.71 6.03 -1.83
C LEU A 102 -7.49 6.89 -2.14
N CYS A 103 -6.98 7.60 -1.14
CA CYS A 103 -5.70 8.29 -1.20
C CYS A 103 -4.64 7.45 -0.48
N LYS A 104 -3.84 6.70 -1.23
CA LYS A 104 -2.77 5.85 -0.66
C LYS A 104 -1.77 6.64 0.19
N GLY A 105 -1.45 7.88 -0.19
CA GLY A 105 -0.53 8.70 0.60
C GLY A 105 -1.08 9.07 1.98
N ARG A 106 -2.38 9.42 2.07
CA ARG A 106 -3.03 9.71 3.36
C ARG A 106 -3.07 8.46 4.24
N GLU A 107 -3.39 7.32 3.66
CA GLU A 107 -3.40 6.06 4.40
C GLU A 107 -2.00 5.64 4.86
N LEU A 108 -0.97 5.84 4.04
CA LEU A 108 0.41 5.60 4.45
C LEU A 108 0.79 6.47 5.65
N GLU A 109 0.49 7.78 5.62
CA GLU A 109 0.75 8.68 6.75
C GLU A 109 0.02 8.25 8.03
N ARG A 110 -1.24 7.84 7.90
CA ARG A 110 -2.01 7.31 9.03
C ARG A 110 -1.35 6.08 9.63
N LEU A 111 -1.00 5.08 8.80
CA LEU A 111 -0.36 3.83 9.22
C LEU A 111 0.99 4.07 9.90
N VAL A 112 1.82 4.93 9.31
CA VAL A 112 3.12 5.32 9.89
C VAL A 112 2.92 6.05 11.21
N GLY A 113 1.99 6.98 11.27
CA GLY A 113 1.66 7.73 12.49
C GLY A 113 1.17 6.82 13.63
N GLU A 114 0.31 5.86 13.33
CA GLU A 114 -0.19 4.86 14.29
C GLU A 114 0.94 3.96 14.80
N ARG A 115 1.78 3.45 13.89
CA ARG A 115 2.98 2.68 14.24
C ARG A 115 3.88 3.46 15.21
N ASP A 116 4.18 4.71 14.87
CA ASP A 116 5.10 5.54 15.64
C ASP A 116 4.50 5.94 16.99
N ALA A 117 3.19 6.16 17.06
CA ALA A 117 2.47 6.38 18.32
C ALA A 117 2.50 5.14 19.22
N ALA A 118 2.22 3.97 18.66
CA ALA A 118 2.31 2.70 19.39
C ALA A 118 3.72 2.43 19.92
N ARG A 119 4.75 2.65 19.10
CA ARG A 119 6.16 2.51 19.54
C ARG A 119 6.48 3.40 20.73
N ARG A 120 6.10 4.69 20.67
CA ARG A 120 6.29 5.65 21.80
C ARG A 120 5.54 5.21 23.04
N ALA A 121 4.31 4.75 22.91
CA ALA A 121 3.50 4.27 24.04
C ALA A 121 4.13 3.05 24.73
N HIS A 122 4.87 2.21 23.99
CA HIS A 122 5.61 1.07 24.53
C HIS A 122 7.06 1.42 24.96
N GLY A 123 7.42 2.70 25.06
CA GLY A 123 8.72 3.14 25.54
C GLY A 123 9.88 2.91 24.57
N ALA A 124 9.61 2.67 23.29
CA ALA A 124 10.68 2.50 22.30
C ALA A 124 11.44 3.82 22.11
N ALA A 125 12.72 3.82 22.45
CA ALA A 125 13.63 4.94 22.23
C ALA A 125 14.28 4.84 20.83
N GLY A 126 14.67 6.00 20.28
CA GLY A 126 15.38 6.07 19.00
C GLY A 126 14.45 6.28 17.78
N PRO A 127 15.05 6.40 16.58
CA PRO A 127 14.32 6.67 15.37
C PRO A 127 13.35 5.52 15.03
N ALA A 128 12.27 5.87 14.34
CA ALA A 128 11.35 4.87 13.81
C ALA A 128 12.02 4.04 12.70
N PRO A 129 11.69 2.75 12.57
CA PRO A 129 12.20 1.94 11.46
C PRO A 129 11.79 2.55 10.11
N PRO A 130 12.64 2.47 9.09
CA PRO A 130 12.32 2.97 7.76
C PRO A 130 11.13 2.22 7.14
N VAL A 131 10.50 2.88 6.18
CA VAL A 131 9.41 2.32 5.37
C VAL A 131 9.97 1.87 4.03
N VAL A 132 9.62 0.66 3.62
CA VAL A 132 9.87 0.15 2.26
C VAL A 132 8.53 0.13 1.52
N TYR A 133 8.37 1.00 0.55
CA TYR A 133 7.17 1.11 -0.26
C TYR A 133 7.39 0.48 -1.63
N VAL A 134 6.55 -0.48 -2.02
CA VAL A 134 6.60 -1.15 -3.32
C VAL A 134 5.38 -0.73 -4.13
N GLY A 135 5.61 -0.23 -5.35
CA GLY A 135 4.52 0.22 -6.22
C GLY A 135 4.87 0.21 -7.71
N ASP A 136 3.85 0.35 -8.56
CA ASP A 136 4.01 0.40 -10.01
C ASP A 136 3.07 1.41 -10.70
N GLY A 137 1.97 1.79 -10.06
CA GLY A 137 0.92 2.63 -10.64
C GLY A 137 1.08 4.13 -10.43
N CYS A 138 0.30 4.92 -11.15
CA CYS A 138 0.25 6.39 -10.99
C CYS A 138 -0.16 6.80 -9.57
N ASN A 139 -1.07 6.07 -8.95
CA ASN A 139 -1.58 6.33 -7.60
C ASN A 139 -0.55 6.02 -6.50
N ASP A 140 0.56 5.35 -6.83
CA ASP A 140 1.69 5.09 -5.93
C ASP A 140 2.65 6.29 -5.82
N LEU A 141 2.53 7.28 -6.70
CA LEU A 141 3.31 8.51 -6.59
C LEU A 141 2.98 9.29 -5.32
N CYS A 142 1.70 9.36 -4.95
CA CYS A 142 1.28 10.12 -3.77
C CYS A 142 1.93 9.61 -2.46
N PRO A 143 1.92 8.31 -2.13
CA PRO A 143 2.67 7.79 -0.99
C PRO A 143 4.19 7.95 -1.14
N ALA A 144 4.76 7.74 -2.33
CA ALA A 144 6.20 7.90 -2.57
C ALA A 144 6.71 9.31 -2.23
N LEU A 145 5.93 10.35 -2.52
CA LEU A 145 6.26 11.74 -2.19
C LEU A 145 6.17 12.09 -0.70
N ARG A 146 5.56 11.24 0.13
CA ARG A 146 5.39 11.44 1.57
C ARG A 146 6.47 10.78 2.40
N LEU A 147 7.24 9.90 1.81
CA LEU A 147 8.34 9.20 2.45
C LEU A 147 9.55 10.11 2.69
N GLY A 148 10.29 9.82 3.76
CA GLY A 148 11.47 10.56 4.19
C GLY A 148 12.76 10.00 3.59
N ALA A 149 13.91 10.64 3.91
CA ALA A 149 15.21 10.24 3.39
C ALA A 149 15.70 8.87 3.90
N GLN A 150 15.17 8.40 5.03
CA GLN A 150 15.46 7.06 5.55
C GLN A 150 14.68 5.95 4.87
N ASP A 151 13.61 6.31 4.14
CA ASP A 151 12.69 5.37 3.55
C ASP A 151 13.13 4.95 2.14
N CYS A 152 12.53 3.88 1.62
CA CYS A 152 12.84 3.36 0.30
C CYS A 152 11.56 3.17 -0.53
N VAL A 153 11.60 3.59 -1.79
CA VAL A 153 10.58 3.31 -2.81
C VAL A 153 11.16 2.31 -3.81
N LEU A 154 10.49 1.19 -3.97
CA LEU A 154 10.79 0.16 -4.95
C LEU A 154 9.79 0.28 -6.11
N ALA A 155 10.19 0.99 -7.17
CA ALA A 155 9.36 1.23 -8.35
C ALA A 155 9.58 0.15 -9.41
N ARG A 156 8.49 -0.34 -10.00
CA ARG A 156 8.61 -1.29 -11.10
C ARG A 156 9.05 -0.58 -12.36
N ALA A 157 10.22 -0.97 -12.90
CA ALA A 157 10.82 -0.38 -14.09
C ALA A 157 9.90 -0.49 -15.32
N GLY A 158 9.77 0.62 -16.06
CA GLY A 158 8.90 0.71 -17.24
C GLY A 158 7.41 0.86 -16.94
N PHE A 159 7.01 0.99 -15.69
CA PHE A 159 5.64 1.22 -15.26
C PHE A 159 5.40 2.71 -14.91
N PRO A 160 4.13 3.15 -14.79
CA PRO A 160 3.81 4.58 -14.61
C PRO A 160 4.51 5.25 -13.42
N LEU A 161 4.65 4.56 -12.29
CA LEU A 161 5.36 5.12 -11.14
C LEU A 161 6.83 5.43 -11.47
N ASP A 162 7.53 4.54 -12.18
CA ASP A 162 8.94 4.73 -12.57
C ASP A 162 9.13 6.00 -13.41
N ALA A 163 8.28 6.20 -14.43
CA ALA A 163 8.33 7.40 -15.27
C ALA A 163 8.09 8.68 -14.45
N LEU A 164 7.07 8.68 -13.58
CA LEU A 164 6.73 9.81 -12.73
C LEU A 164 7.83 10.14 -11.70
N LEU A 165 8.49 9.14 -11.16
CA LEU A 165 9.63 9.33 -10.25
C LEU A 165 10.86 9.86 -11.00
N ALA A 166 11.16 9.34 -12.19
CA ALA A 166 12.29 9.82 -13.02
C ALA A 166 12.14 11.30 -13.41
N GLU A 167 10.93 11.77 -13.65
CA GLU A 167 10.65 13.21 -13.88
C GLU A 167 10.95 14.03 -12.62
N ARG A 168 10.64 13.51 -11.44
CA ARG A 168 10.80 14.17 -10.15
C ARG A 168 12.21 14.12 -9.60
N GLU A 169 12.98 13.07 -9.91
CA GLU A 169 14.40 12.98 -9.56
C GLU A 169 15.24 14.07 -10.27
N ARG A 170 14.77 14.55 -11.43
CA ARG A 170 15.36 15.69 -12.16
C ARG A 170 14.93 17.05 -11.62
N GLY A 171 13.91 17.07 -10.74
CA GLY A 171 13.41 18.23 -10.04
C GLY A 171 13.31 17.93 -8.54
N GLU A 172 12.93 18.89 -7.72
CA GLU A 172 12.73 18.67 -6.29
C GLU A 172 11.43 17.89 -6.01
N GLY A 173 11.44 16.92 -5.09
CA GLY A 173 10.21 16.33 -4.59
C GLY A 173 10.23 14.90 -4.07
N VAL A 174 11.18 14.05 -4.45
CA VAL A 174 11.35 12.71 -3.88
C VAL A 174 12.49 12.72 -2.88
N ARG A 175 12.19 12.46 -1.61
CA ARG A 175 13.19 12.42 -0.54
C ARG A 175 13.69 11.00 -0.26
N ALA A 176 12.83 10.02 -0.46
CA ALA A 176 13.15 8.62 -0.25
C ALA A 176 14.13 8.09 -1.29
N ARG A 177 14.92 7.10 -0.90
CA ARG A 177 15.77 6.36 -1.83
C ARG A 177 14.90 5.60 -2.83
N VAL A 178 15.11 5.81 -4.14
CA VAL A 178 14.36 5.11 -5.20
C VAL A 178 15.22 3.97 -5.75
N LEU A 179 14.69 2.76 -5.71
CA LEU A 179 15.25 1.57 -6.34
C LEU A 179 14.27 1.04 -7.38
N ARG A 180 14.80 0.44 -8.45
CA ARG A 180 14.00 -0.08 -9.57
C ARG A 180 14.13 -1.59 -9.66
N TRP A 181 13.01 -2.26 -9.88
CA TRP A 181 12.95 -3.70 -10.08
C TRP A 181 12.23 -4.03 -11.40
N GLN A 182 12.64 -5.08 -12.08
CA GLN A 182 12.04 -5.52 -13.34
C GLN A 182 11.22 -6.79 -13.13
N THR A 183 11.79 -7.76 -12.43
CA THR A 183 11.15 -9.04 -12.14
C THR A 183 10.86 -9.18 -10.66
N HIS A 184 9.92 -10.05 -10.30
CA HIS A 184 9.63 -10.32 -8.89
C HIS A 184 10.81 -10.95 -8.15
N ASP A 185 11.73 -11.63 -8.85
CA ASP A 185 13.00 -12.09 -8.26
C ASP A 185 13.95 -10.92 -7.97
N ASP A 186 13.96 -9.88 -8.83
CA ASP A 186 14.72 -8.65 -8.53
C ASP A 186 14.17 -7.96 -7.30
N LEU A 187 12.83 -7.82 -7.20
CA LEU A 187 12.17 -7.25 -6.04
C LEU A 187 12.58 -7.98 -4.76
N LEU A 188 12.50 -9.31 -4.76
CA LEU A 188 12.91 -10.13 -3.62
C LEU A 188 14.36 -9.87 -3.22
N ARG A 189 15.30 -9.89 -4.19
CA ARG A 189 16.73 -9.63 -3.94
C ARG A 189 16.99 -8.23 -3.41
N LEU A 190 16.33 -7.21 -3.98
CA LEU A 190 16.47 -5.82 -3.54
C LEU A 190 16.02 -5.65 -2.09
N VAL A 191 14.85 -6.18 -1.74
CA VAL A 191 14.33 -6.08 -0.36
C VAL A 191 15.25 -6.83 0.61
N GLN A 192 15.74 -8.01 0.24
CA GLN A 192 16.68 -8.79 1.06
C GLN A 192 18.03 -8.11 1.27
N ALA A 193 18.45 -7.27 0.30
CA ALA A 193 19.69 -6.50 0.37
C ALA A 193 19.54 -5.17 1.14
N LEU A 194 18.31 -4.77 1.52
CA LEU A 194 18.11 -3.60 2.39
C LEU A 194 18.56 -3.96 3.79
N GLU A 195 19.64 -3.34 4.24
CA GLU A 195 20.08 -3.37 5.64
C GLU A 195 19.24 -2.35 6.41
N LEU A 196 18.18 -2.81 7.09
CA LEU A 196 17.22 -1.98 7.82
C LEU A 196 17.23 -2.31 9.31
#